data_778dd5ebbe2fea5b5e38f155d1fcc5ad
#
_entry.id   778dd5ebbe2fea5b5e38f155d1fcc5ad
#
_cell.length_a   1.000
_cell.length_b   1.000
_cell.length_c   1.000
_cell.angle_alpha   90.00
_cell.angle_beta   90.00
_cell.angle_gamma   90.00
#
_symmetry.space_group_name_H-M   'P 1'
#
loop_
_entity.id
_entity.type
_entity.pdbx_description
1 polymer ?
#
loop_
_entity_poly.entity_id
_entity_poly.type
_entity_poly.pdbx_seq_one_letter_code
_entity_poly.pdbx_strand_id
1 'polypeptide(L)' 'VREDNQNAIDLYKKFGFNIIRTRKNYYSNCDAYIMERKIENE' A
#
# COMPACT_ATOMS: atom_id res chain seq x y z
N VAL A 1 0.91 -4.74 0.56
CA VAL A 1 1.42 -4.90 -0.82
C VAL A 1 2.94 -4.77 -0.81
N ARG A 2 3.60 -5.54 -1.64
CA ARG A 2 5.05 -5.48 -1.73
C ARG A 2 5.50 -4.14 -2.28
N GLU A 3 6.60 -3.64 -1.74
CA GLU A 3 7.10 -2.33 -2.16
C GLU A 3 7.54 -2.29 -3.62
N ASP A 4 7.92 -3.44 -4.17
CA ASP A 4 8.38 -3.52 -5.55
C ASP A 4 7.24 -3.79 -6.54
N ASN A 5 6.03 -3.94 -6.06
CA ASN A 5 4.89 -4.19 -6.93
C ASN A 5 4.23 -2.86 -7.31
N GLN A 6 4.90 -2.14 -8.19
CA GLN A 6 4.43 -0.81 -8.57
C GLN A 6 3.05 -0.82 -9.22
N ASN A 7 2.74 -1.88 -9.98
CA ASN A 7 1.44 -1.97 -10.62
C ASN A 7 0.32 -2.04 -9.59
N ALA A 8 0.52 -2.83 -8.55
CA ALA A 8 -0.49 -2.93 -7.49
C ALA A 8 -0.59 -1.64 -6.70
N ILE A 9 0.56 -1.01 -6.41
CA ILE A 9 0.57 0.25 -5.68
C ILE A 9 -0.21 1.31 -6.46
N ASP A 10 0.05 1.41 -7.75
CA ASP A 10 -0.64 2.38 -8.59
C ASP A 10 -2.13 2.09 -8.64
N LEU A 11 -2.50 0.83 -8.73
CA LEU A 11 -3.89 0.43 -8.78
C LEU A 11 -4.62 0.84 -7.51
N TYR A 12 -4.02 0.55 -6.35
CA TYR A 12 -4.64 0.90 -5.08
C TYR A 12 -4.75 2.41 -4.90
N LYS A 13 -3.73 3.15 -5.32
CA LYS A 13 -3.79 4.61 -5.24
C LYS A 13 -4.90 5.16 -6.12
N LYS A 14 -5.11 4.53 -7.26
CA LYS A 14 -6.18 4.92 -8.15
C LYS A 14 -7.54 4.78 -7.49
N PHE A 15 -7.69 3.81 -6.61
CA PHE A 15 -8.95 3.58 -5.89
C PHE A 15 -9.01 4.34 -4.58
N GLY A 16 -8.07 5.23 -4.32
CA GLY A 16 -8.13 6.07 -3.14
C GLY A 16 -7.39 5.53 -1.93
N PHE A 17 -6.59 4.50 -2.11
CA PHE A 17 -5.77 3.98 -1.02
C PHE A 17 -4.53 4.82 -0.84
N ASN A 18 -4.10 4.94 0.42
CA ASN A 18 -2.89 5.66 0.75
C ASN A 18 -1.99 4.79 1.60
N ILE A 19 -0.69 4.96 1.44
CA ILE A 19 0.27 4.23 2.25
C ILE A 19 0.30 4.86 3.63
N ILE A 20 -0.03 4.08 4.66
CA ILE A 20 -0.05 4.59 6.03
C ILE A 20 1.13 4.09 6.84
N ARG A 21 1.77 3.04 6.40
CA ARG A 21 2.87 2.44 7.15
C ARG A 21 3.69 1.56 6.22
N THR A 22 4.97 1.43 6.52
CA THR A 22 5.85 0.50 5.83
C THR A 22 6.28 -0.57 6.81
N ARG A 23 6.10 -1.84 6.46
CA ARG A 23 6.58 -2.94 7.29
C ARG A 23 7.89 -3.43 6.73
N LYS A 24 8.93 -3.24 7.51
CA LYS A 24 10.27 -3.64 7.10
C LYS A 24 10.40 -5.15 7.09
N ASN A 25 11.02 -5.67 6.05
CA ASN A 25 11.32 -7.09 5.92
C ASN A 25 10.09 -7.99 6.06
N TYR A 26 8.94 -7.51 5.66
CA TYR A 26 7.73 -8.30 5.71
C TYR A 26 7.86 -9.53 4.81
N TYR A 27 8.42 -9.33 3.63
CA TYR A 27 8.79 -10.42 2.73
C TYR A 27 10.28 -10.69 2.90
N SER A 28 10.73 -11.84 2.47
CA SER A 28 12.12 -12.25 2.68
C SER A 28 13.13 -11.22 2.19
N ASN A 29 12.85 -10.57 1.08
CA ASN A 29 13.79 -9.65 0.44
C ASN A 29 13.22 -8.28 0.18
N CYS A 30 12.07 -7.96 0.69
CA CYS A 30 11.55 -6.61 0.49
C CYS A 30 10.55 -6.23 1.55
N ASP A 31 10.31 -4.94 1.64
CA ASP A 31 9.35 -4.40 2.59
C ASP A 31 7.94 -4.47 2.01
N ALA A 32 6.96 -4.24 2.85
CA ALA A 32 5.58 -4.18 2.43
C ALA A 32 4.99 -2.84 2.82
N TYR A 33 4.10 -2.33 1.99
CA TYR A 33 3.34 -1.13 2.32
C TYR A 33 1.98 -1.53 2.83
N ILE A 34 1.56 -0.90 3.91
CA ILE A 34 0.21 -1.07 4.44
C ILE A 34 -0.58 0.12 3.95
N MET A 35 -1.65 -0.16 3.24
CA MET A 35 -2.44 0.89 2.62
C MET A 35 -3.84 0.89 3.20
N GLU A 36 -4.43 2.07 3.25
CA GLU A 36 -5.75 2.23 3.80
C GLU A 36 -6.56 3.15 2.90
N ARG A 37 -7.82 2.82 2.75
CA ARG A 37 -8.75 3.67 2.03
C ARG A 37 -9.66 4.35 3.05
N LYS A 38 -9.62 5.66 3.03
CA LYS A 38 -10.47 6.43 3.93
C LYS A 38 -11.78 6.73 3.23
N ILE A 39 -12.87 6.34 3.86
CA ILE A 39 -14.19 6.62 3.33
C ILE A 39 -14.75 7.80 4.11
N GLU A 40 -15.05 8.86 3.41
CA GLU A 40 -15.64 10.02 4.04
C GLU A 40 -17.14 9.94 3.91
N ASN A 41 -17.82 9.99 5.04
CA ASN A 41 -19.27 10.07 5.06
C ASN A 41 -19.67 11.51 5.31
N GLU A 42 -20.46 12.00 4.42
CA GLU A 42 -20.97 13.36 4.53
C GLU A 42 -22.20 13.39 5.39
#